data_bc571b8b73bee5cf9d4d5d3025611fa2
#
_entry.id   bc571b8b73bee5cf9d4d5d3025611fa2
#
_cell.length_a   1.000
_cell.length_b   1.000
_cell.length_c   1.000
_cell.angle_alpha   90.00
_cell.angle_beta   90.00
_cell.angle_gamma   90.00
#
_symmetry.space_group_name_H-M   'P 1'
#
loop_
_entity.id
_entity.type
_entity.pdbx_description
1 polymer ?
#
loop_
_entity_poly.entity_id
_entity_poly.type
_entity_poly.pdbx_seq_one_letter_code
_entity_poly.pdbx_strand_id
1 'polypeptide(L)'
;DVAANRWSAGAIAYCTNEGIIAGDGNGKFNPTDKVLGVQFAKMLLVALGYDPQIEQLVGNSWAINISKLAITAGLADDLDISLNSALTREQAAQMAFNAMTARMVDYTGGTNITTPDGTTIVVDADRYYVGHTTTTGYRMDVANDEYTQFCEQYASKLKLNKGSSDDLDRPSNEWVFENKSIGTYAQKAAVVYTADMNTDSGKKTVKNDLKNYYYGNTNDAGLSSTGNVSAVSSIDSSDEVAALTENGRSVEIYVTDNVITDIVAIDSKLVEVKKVAKDEVTLTGGANKIEDDH
;
A
#
# COMPACT_ATOMS: atom_id res chain seq x y z
N ASP A 1 -1.33 -26.81 -21.44
CA ASP A 1 -2.58 -26.90 -20.67
C ASP A 1 -3.36 -25.58 -20.59
N VAL A 2 -2.89 -24.54 -21.26
CA VAL A 2 -3.59 -23.26 -21.41
C VAL A 2 -4.33 -23.29 -22.76
N ALA A 3 -5.66 -23.44 -22.73
CA ALA A 3 -6.46 -23.42 -23.94
C ALA A 3 -6.46 -22.03 -24.59
N ALA A 4 -6.33 -21.95 -25.92
CA ALA A 4 -6.23 -20.69 -26.64
C ALA A 4 -7.47 -19.77 -26.48
N ASN A 5 -8.64 -20.35 -26.22
CA ASN A 5 -9.89 -19.60 -25.97
C ASN A 5 -10.10 -19.24 -24.50
N ARG A 6 -9.16 -19.55 -23.62
CA ARG A 6 -9.24 -19.14 -22.23
C ARG A 6 -9.10 -17.61 -22.15
N TRP A 7 -9.94 -16.96 -21.34
CA TRP A 7 -9.93 -15.50 -21.16
C TRP A 7 -8.55 -14.96 -20.74
N SER A 8 -7.77 -15.74 -19.98
CA SER A 8 -6.43 -15.36 -19.48
C SER A 8 -5.28 -15.76 -20.42
N ALA A 9 -5.53 -16.42 -21.56
CA ALA A 9 -4.47 -16.95 -22.43
C ALA A 9 -3.53 -15.87 -22.95
N GLY A 10 -4.06 -14.71 -23.35
CA GLY A 10 -3.26 -13.57 -23.80
C GLY A 10 -2.35 -13.00 -22.72
N ALA A 11 -2.87 -12.83 -21.50
CA ALA A 11 -2.08 -12.34 -20.36
C ALA A 11 -0.98 -13.34 -19.96
N ILE A 12 -1.30 -14.64 -19.93
CA ILE A 12 -0.31 -15.70 -19.65
C ILE A 12 0.79 -15.69 -20.72
N ALA A 13 0.43 -15.64 -22.00
CA ALA A 13 1.42 -15.61 -23.09
C ALA A 13 2.32 -14.37 -22.99
N TYR A 14 1.75 -13.19 -22.75
CA TYR A 14 2.50 -11.96 -22.60
C TYR A 14 3.49 -12.04 -21.42
N CYS A 15 2.99 -12.36 -20.22
CA CYS A 15 3.86 -12.44 -19.03
C CYS A 15 4.91 -13.55 -19.13
N THR A 16 4.64 -14.63 -19.88
CA THR A 16 5.64 -15.67 -20.14
C THR A 16 6.73 -15.17 -21.08
N ASN A 17 6.37 -14.42 -22.12
CA ASN A 17 7.35 -13.83 -23.04
C ASN A 17 8.24 -12.79 -22.35
N GLU A 18 7.68 -12.03 -21.43
CA GLU A 18 8.43 -11.07 -20.59
C GLU A 18 9.24 -11.74 -19.45
N GLY A 19 9.16 -13.06 -19.31
CA GLY A 19 9.87 -13.78 -18.24
C GLY A 19 9.30 -13.59 -16.83
N ILE A 20 8.17 -12.90 -16.70
CA ILE A 20 7.53 -12.61 -15.40
C ILE A 20 6.97 -13.88 -14.77
N ILE A 21 6.40 -14.76 -15.58
CA ILE A 21 5.85 -16.05 -15.17
C ILE A 21 6.46 -17.21 -15.93
N ALA A 22 6.47 -18.37 -15.30
CA ALA A 22 6.87 -19.62 -15.92
C ALA A 22 5.90 -20.73 -15.47
N GLY A 23 5.85 -21.80 -16.22
CA GLY A 23 5.16 -23.01 -15.80
C GLY A 23 5.88 -23.76 -14.67
N ASP A 24 5.40 -24.96 -14.38
CA ASP A 24 5.91 -25.83 -13.29
C ASP A 24 7.26 -26.52 -13.60
N GLY A 25 7.87 -26.20 -14.74
CA GLY A 25 9.10 -26.85 -15.21
C GLY A 25 8.87 -28.18 -15.93
N ASN A 26 7.64 -28.74 -15.89
CA ASN A 26 7.26 -29.99 -16.55
C ASN A 26 6.38 -29.77 -17.77
N GLY A 27 6.41 -28.56 -18.33
CA GLY A 27 5.65 -28.18 -19.52
C GLY A 27 4.17 -27.86 -19.26
N LYS A 28 3.78 -27.62 -18.00
CA LYS A 28 2.42 -27.21 -17.60
C LYS A 28 2.44 -25.86 -16.90
N PHE A 29 1.39 -25.09 -17.10
CA PHE A 29 1.17 -23.81 -16.44
C PHE A 29 0.19 -23.91 -15.27
N ASN A 30 -0.75 -24.88 -15.34
CA ASN A 30 -1.78 -25.12 -14.33
C ASN A 30 -2.62 -23.87 -14.00
N PRO A 31 -3.32 -23.27 -14.99
CA PRO A 31 -3.94 -21.95 -14.89
C PRO A 31 -5.17 -21.89 -13.95
N THR A 32 -5.53 -22.97 -13.31
CA THR A 32 -6.62 -23.08 -12.33
C THR A 32 -6.14 -23.24 -10.90
N ASP A 33 -4.85 -23.46 -10.70
CA ASP A 33 -4.29 -23.65 -9.38
C ASP A 33 -4.28 -22.35 -8.58
N LYS A 34 -4.28 -22.50 -7.26
CA LYS A 34 -4.15 -21.35 -6.35
C LYS A 34 -2.71 -20.83 -6.40
N VAL A 35 -2.56 -19.52 -6.48
CA VAL A 35 -1.25 -18.85 -6.45
C VAL A 35 -0.82 -18.66 -5.01
N LEU A 36 0.37 -19.12 -4.65
CA LEU A 36 0.98 -18.86 -3.35
C LEU A 36 1.58 -17.44 -3.32
N GLY A 37 1.65 -16.85 -2.12
CA GLY A 37 2.26 -15.53 -1.92
C GLY A 37 3.68 -15.43 -2.47
N VAL A 38 4.50 -16.45 -2.24
CA VAL A 38 5.88 -16.51 -2.76
C VAL A 38 5.94 -16.58 -4.29
N GLN A 39 4.98 -17.25 -4.94
CA GLN A 39 4.91 -17.28 -6.40
C GLN A 39 4.53 -15.92 -6.96
N PHE A 40 3.54 -15.26 -6.35
CA PHE A 40 3.13 -13.92 -6.76
C PHE A 40 4.22 -12.89 -6.48
N ALA A 41 4.89 -12.97 -5.33
CA ALA A 41 6.04 -12.13 -5.01
C ALA A 41 7.16 -12.26 -6.06
N LYS A 42 7.45 -13.49 -6.55
CA LYS A 42 8.40 -13.69 -7.64
C LYS A 42 8.01 -12.92 -8.90
N MET A 43 6.74 -12.99 -9.30
CA MET A 43 6.23 -12.24 -10.47
C MET A 43 6.47 -10.74 -10.31
N LEU A 44 6.17 -10.20 -9.14
CA LEU A 44 6.35 -8.78 -8.84
C LEU A 44 7.84 -8.39 -8.80
N LEU A 45 8.70 -9.20 -8.19
CA LEU A 45 10.14 -8.95 -8.16
C LEU A 45 10.73 -8.90 -9.57
N VAL A 46 10.35 -9.86 -10.43
CA VAL A 46 10.82 -9.85 -11.84
C VAL A 46 10.32 -8.60 -12.57
N ALA A 47 9.08 -8.19 -12.35
CA ALA A 47 8.55 -6.94 -12.92
C ALA A 47 9.29 -5.69 -12.42
N LEU A 48 9.82 -5.72 -11.19
CA LEU A 48 10.66 -4.66 -10.62
C LEU A 48 12.11 -4.67 -11.14
N GLY A 49 12.49 -5.66 -11.96
CA GLY A 49 13.83 -5.77 -12.54
C GLY A 49 14.76 -6.78 -11.86
N TYR A 50 14.30 -7.50 -10.83
CA TYR A 50 15.12 -8.54 -10.18
C TYR A 50 15.39 -9.70 -11.14
N ASP A 51 16.65 -9.97 -11.43
CA ASP A 51 17.06 -11.07 -12.30
C ASP A 51 16.95 -12.42 -11.56
N PRO A 52 16.15 -13.38 -12.08
CA PRO A 52 15.93 -14.66 -11.40
C PRO A 52 17.19 -15.52 -11.24
N GLN A 53 18.20 -15.37 -12.08
CA GLN A 53 19.43 -16.14 -12.00
C GLN A 53 20.40 -15.52 -10.99
N ILE A 54 20.60 -14.20 -11.07
CA ILE A 54 21.48 -13.45 -10.16
C ILE A 54 20.96 -13.57 -8.72
N GLU A 55 19.68 -13.38 -8.52
CA GLU A 55 19.04 -13.41 -7.19
C GLU A 55 18.65 -14.81 -6.72
N GLN A 56 18.99 -15.84 -7.51
CA GLN A 56 18.68 -17.24 -7.19
C GLN A 56 17.18 -17.46 -6.88
N LEU A 57 16.31 -16.82 -7.70
CA LEU A 57 14.86 -16.98 -7.60
C LEU A 57 14.36 -18.27 -8.30
N VAL A 58 15.29 -19.16 -8.56
CA VAL A 58 15.09 -20.50 -9.14
C VAL A 58 15.93 -21.52 -8.35
N GLY A 59 15.70 -22.82 -8.58
CA GLY A 59 16.43 -23.89 -7.87
C GLY A 59 15.92 -24.15 -6.46
N ASN A 60 16.70 -24.79 -5.62
CA ASN A 60 16.22 -25.36 -4.34
C ASN A 60 15.88 -24.31 -3.26
N SER A 61 16.55 -23.15 -3.27
CA SER A 61 16.37 -22.09 -2.26
C SER A 61 15.46 -20.96 -2.71
N TRP A 62 14.81 -21.10 -3.86
CA TRP A 62 14.03 -20.03 -4.50
C TRP A 62 13.02 -19.33 -3.58
N ALA A 63 12.28 -20.12 -2.80
CA ALA A 63 11.22 -19.58 -1.95
C ALA A 63 11.75 -18.72 -0.79
N ILE A 64 12.91 -19.11 -0.23
CA ILE A 64 13.56 -18.35 0.85
C ILE A 64 14.10 -17.02 0.30
N ASN A 65 14.76 -17.07 -0.85
CA ASN A 65 15.32 -15.87 -1.49
C ASN A 65 14.23 -14.89 -1.90
N ILE A 66 13.14 -15.38 -2.50
CA ILE A 66 11.97 -14.55 -2.84
C ILE A 66 11.36 -13.94 -1.59
N SER A 67 11.13 -14.72 -0.53
CA SER A 67 10.55 -14.19 0.71
C SER A 67 11.40 -13.08 1.31
N LYS A 68 12.73 -13.25 1.33
CA LYS A 68 13.65 -12.22 1.80
C LYS A 68 13.56 -10.94 0.95
N LEU A 69 13.60 -11.07 -0.38
CA LEU A 69 13.54 -9.93 -1.28
C LEU A 69 12.17 -9.24 -1.26
N ALA A 70 11.08 -10.02 -1.18
CA ALA A 70 9.73 -9.48 -1.09
C ALA A 70 9.54 -8.59 0.16
N ILE A 71 10.07 -9.02 1.31
CA ILE A 71 10.06 -8.23 2.53
C ILE A 71 10.94 -6.97 2.37
N THR A 72 12.16 -7.13 1.83
CA THR A 72 13.07 -5.99 1.63
C THR A 72 12.52 -4.96 0.64
N ALA A 73 11.78 -5.39 -0.38
CA ALA A 73 11.15 -4.53 -1.37
C ALA A 73 9.78 -3.99 -0.92
N GLY A 74 9.33 -4.30 0.30
CA GLY A 74 8.04 -3.84 0.84
C GLY A 74 6.81 -4.49 0.21
N LEU A 75 6.96 -5.59 -0.55
CA LEU A 75 5.82 -6.21 -1.25
C LEU A 75 4.76 -6.81 -0.33
N ALA A 76 5.14 -7.16 0.90
CA ALA A 76 4.25 -7.73 1.90
C ALA A 76 3.85 -6.72 3.00
N ASP A 77 4.18 -5.45 2.83
CA ASP A 77 3.83 -4.41 3.79
C ASP A 77 2.30 -4.32 3.94
N ASP A 78 1.86 -4.07 5.16
CA ASP A 78 0.44 -4.02 5.57
C ASP A 78 -0.34 -5.34 5.38
N LEU A 79 0.36 -6.46 5.21
CA LEU A 79 -0.23 -7.79 5.10
C LEU A 79 0.25 -8.70 6.23
N ASP A 80 -0.69 -9.26 6.98
CA ASP A 80 -0.42 -10.35 7.93
C ASP A 80 -0.65 -11.70 7.23
N ILE A 81 0.32 -12.11 6.41
CA ILE A 81 0.24 -13.34 5.62
C ILE A 81 1.50 -14.19 5.71
N SER A 82 1.33 -15.49 5.55
CA SER A 82 2.44 -16.38 5.21
C SER A 82 2.58 -16.44 3.68
N LEU A 83 3.73 -16.05 3.15
CA LEU A 83 4.01 -16.12 1.71
C LEU A 83 3.94 -17.56 1.16
N ASN A 84 4.01 -18.57 2.01
CA ASN A 84 3.85 -19.97 1.61
C ASN A 84 2.37 -20.41 1.50
N SER A 85 1.44 -19.53 1.80
CA SER A 85 -0.01 -19.81 1.70
C SER A 85 -0.59 -19.24 0.40
N ALA A 86 -1.72 -19.81 -0.03
CA ALA A 86 -2.47 -19.29 -1.17
C ALA A 86 -3.05 -17.89 -0.83
N LEU A 87 -2.90 -16.97 -1.77
CA LEU A 87 -3.41 -15.61 -1.61
C LEU A 87 -4.91 -15.51 -1.85
N THR A 88 -5.56 -14.63 -1.12
CA THR A 88 -6.85 -14.07 -1.51
C THR A 88 -6.66 -13.01 -2.61
N ARG A 89 -7.76 -12.64 -3.29
CA ARG A 89 -7.71 -11.55 -4.29
C ARG A 89 -7.31 -10.21 -3.68
N GLU A 90 -7.78 -9.94 -2.47
CA GLU A 90 -7.45 -8.73 -1.70
C GLU A 90 -5.95 -8.69 -1.38
N GLN A 91 -5.40 -9.76 -0.83
CA GLN A 91 -3.96 -9.87 -0.54
C GLN A 91 -3.10 -9.70 -1.80
N ALA A 92 -3.50 -10.30 -2.92
CA ALA A 92 -2.81 -10.12 -4.19
C ALA A 92 -2.91 -8.66 -4.69
N ALA A 93 -4.07 -8.00 -4.53
CA ALA A 93 -4.24 -6.59 -4.88
C ALA A 93 -3.35 -5.68 -4.03
N GLN A 94 -3.26 -5.93 -2.71
CA GLN A 94 -2.37 -5.18 -1.83
C GLN A 94 -0.90 -5.37 -2.20
N MET A 95 -0.45 -6.61 -2.46
CA MET A 95 0.92 -6.85 -2.93
C MET A 95 1.22 -6.15 -4.26
N ALA A 96 0.27 -6.15 -5.21
CA ALA A 96 0.42 -5.44 -6.48
C ALA A 96 0.48 -3.92 -6.27
N PHE A 97 -0.33 -3.37 -5.37
CA PHE A 97 -0.27 -1.95 -5.00
C PHE A 97 1.08 -1.58 -4.37
N ASN A 98 1.59 -2.40 -3.45
CA ASN A 98 2.91 -2.21 -2.85
C ASN A 98 4.01 -2.23 -3.93
N ALA A 99 3.91 -3.12 -4.92
CA ALA A 99 4.85 -3.17 -6.03
C ALA A 99 4.82 -1.90 -6.91
N MET A 100 3.67 -1.23 -7.05
CA MET A 100 3.57 0.02 -7.82
C MET A 100 4.47 1.12 -7.24
N THR A 101 4.65 1.14 -5.93
CA THR A 101 5.48 2.12 -5.21
C THR A 101 6.87 1.60 -4.83
N ALA A 102 7.18 0.35 -5.15
CA ALA A 102 8.49 -0.24 -4.89
C ALA A 102 9.55 0.26 -5.89
N ARG A 103 10.79 0.35 -5.42
CA ARG A 103 11.94 0.79 -6.22
C ARG A 103 12.30 -0.24 -7.29
N MET A 104 12.55 0.24 -8.48
CA MET A 104 13.10 -0.56 -9.56
C MET A 104 14.58 -0.89 -9.31
N VAL A 105 15.01 -2.04 -9.79
CA VAL A 105 16.41 -2.47 -9.70
C VAL A 105 16.97 -2.76 -11.09
N ASP A 106 18.28 -2.65 -11.20
CA ASP A 106 19.06 -3.05 -12.37
C ASP A 106 20.43 -3.55 -11.89
N TYR A 107 21.27 -4.02 -12.80
CA TYR A 107 22.55 -4.66 -12.49
C TYR A 107 23.68 -4.05 -13.30
N THR A 108 24.85 -3.91 -12.65
CA THR A 108 26.11 -3.56 -13.31
C THR A 108 27.09 -4.71 -13.18
N GLY A 109 28.02 -4.79 -14.13
CA GLY A 109 28.98 -5.87 -14.17
C GLY A 109 28.34 -7.20 -14.57
N GLY A 110 28.96 -8.27 -14.10
CA GLY A 110 28.50 -9.63 -14.34
C GLY A 110 29.18 -10.29 -15.52
N THR A 111 29.66 -11.51 -15.28
CA THR A 111 30.23 -12.40 -16.30
C THR A 111 29.33 -13.61 -16.43
N ASN A 112 28.88 -13.87 -17.64
CA ASN A 112 28.10 -15.06 -17.96
C ASN A 112 29.04 -16.25 -18.08
N ILE A 113 28.89 -17.23 -17.21
CA ILE A 113 29.58 -18.53 -17.28
C ILE A 113 28.52 -19.56 -17.68
N THR A 114 28.67 -20.15 -18.87
CA THR A 114 27.83 -21.24 -19.29
C THR A 114 28.49 -22.57 -18.93
N THR A 115 27.81 -23.33 -18.09
CA THR A 115 28.26 -24.66 -17.67
C THR A 115 28.04 -25.68 -18.80
N PRO A 116 28.71 -26.84 -18.77
CA PRO A 116 28.63 -27.86 -19.84
C PRO A 116 27.23 -28.41 -20.09
N ASP A 117 26.33 -28.29 -19.09
CA ASP A 117 24.91 -28.67 -19.21
C ASP A 117 24.00 -27.57 -19.81
N GLY A 118 24.60 -26.45 -20.23
CA GLY A 118 23.89 -25.32 -20.84
C GLY A 118 23.33 -24.31 -19.82
N THR A 119 23.55 -24.49 -18.52
CA THR A 119 23.14 -23.52 -17.51
C THR A 119 24.04 -22.29 -17.56
N THR A 120 23.46 -21.11 -17.64
CA THR A 120 24.21 -19.84 -17.54
C THR A 120 24.13 -19.31 -16.10
N ILE A 121 25.31 -19.06 -15.54
CA ILE A 121 25.46 -18.44 -14.22
C ILE A 121 26.04 -17.06 -14.45
N VAL A 122 25.45 -16.05 -13.84
CA VAL A 122 25.99 -14.68 -13.81
C VAL A 122 26.75 -14.51 -12.50
N VAL A 123 28.03 -14.17 -12.60
CA VAL A 123 28.89 -13.91 -11.45
C VAL A 123 29.33 -12.46 -11.44
N ASP A 124 29.59 -11.92 -10.27
CA ASP A 124 30.05 -10.53 -10.06
C ASP A 124 29.11 -9.46 -10.64
N ALA A 125 27.81 -9.72 -10.60
CA ALA A 125 26.80 -8.71 -10.92
C ALA A 125 26.37 -7.98 -9.64
N ASP A 126 26.49 -6.66 -9.64
CA ASP A 126 26.06 -5.80 -8.53
C ASP A 126 24.69 -5.21 -8.82
N ARG A 127 23.70 -5.50 -7.92
CA ARG A 127 22.39 -4.90 -7.97
C ARG A 127 22.44 -3.47 -7.45
N TYR A 128 21.76 -2.57 -8.15
CA TYR A 128 21.52 -1.20 -7.69
C TYR A 128 20.07 -0.78 -7.90
N TYR A 129 19.63 0.23 -7.16
CA TYR A 129 18.33 0.85 -7.42
C TYR A 129 18.44 1.84 -8.57
N VAL A 130 17.49 1.78 -9.49
CA VAL A 130 17.44 2.69 -10.65
C VAL A 130 17.20 4.13 -10.15
N GLY A 131 18.13 5.02 -10.45
CA GLY A 131 18.01 6.42 -10.08
C GLY A 131 16.99 7.18 -10.92
N HIS A 132 16.43 8.27 -10.39
CA HIS A 132 15.61 9.19 -11.16
C HIS A 132 16.39 9.78 -12.33
N THR A 133 15.81 9.70 -13.52
CA THR A 133 16.30 10.42 -14.68
C THR A 133 15.53 11.74 -14.81
N THR A 134 16.17 12.85 -14.50
CA THR A 134 15.58 14.20 -14.62
C THR A 134 15.36 14.67 -16.06
N THR A 135 15.73 13.88 -17.05
CA THR A 135 15.87 14.28 -18.45
C THR A 135 14.58 14.26 -19.28
N THR A 136 13.48 13.72 -18.81
CA THR A 136 12.28 13.54 -19.64
C THR A 136 11.00 14.11 -19.04
N GLY A 137 11.03 15.37 -18.62
CA GLY A 137 9.81 16.00 -18.12
C GLY A 137 9.38 15.47 -16.77
N TYR A 138 8.25 15.94 -16.32
CA TYR A 138 7.70 15.61 -15.02
C TYR A 138 7.71 14.10 -14.75
N ARG A 139 8.27 13.75 -13.62
CA ARG A 139 8.15 12.42 -13.02
C ARG A 139 7.33 12.55 -11.75
N MET A 140 6.41 11.63 -11.56
CA MET A 140 5.76 11.46 -10.30
C MET A 140 6.80 10.91 -9.31
N ASP A 141 7.09 11.67 -8.27
CA ASP A 141 7.95 11.20 -7.19
C ASP A 141 7.08 10.67 -6.07
N VAL A 142 6.78 9.37 -6.14
CA VAL A 142 5.89 8.71 -5.20
C VAL A 142 6.50 8.57 -3.82
N ALA A 143 7.78 8.22 -3.77
CA ALA A 143 8.49 7.97 -2.51
C ALA A 143 9.21 9.20 -1.97
N ASN A 144 9.32 10.28 -2.77
CA ASN A 144 10.12 11.45 -2.46
C ASN A 144 11.58 11.09 -2.16
N ASP A 145 12.16 10.29 -3.03
CA ASP A 145 13.55 9.82 -2.93
C ASP A 145 14.29 9.98 -4.27
N GLU A 146 15.53 9.52 -4.34
CA GLU A 146 16.39 9.60 -5.53
C GLU A 146 16.21 8.42 -6.50
N TYR A 147 15.28 7.49 -6.23
CA TYR A 147 15.11 6.25 -6.98
C TYR A 147 13.79 6.24 -7.75
N THR A 148 13.77 5.46 -8.82
CA THR A 148 12.58 5.27 -9.67
C THR A 148 11.73 4.13 -9.14
N GLN A 149 10.44 4.38 -8.89
CA GLN A 149 9.45 3.37 -8.57
C GLN A 149 8.79 2.80 -9.84
N PHE A 150 8.20 1.61 -9.72
CA PHE A 150 7.56 0.92 -10.85
C PHE A 150 6.51 1.80 -11.56
N CYS A 151 5.62 2.43 -10.81
CA CYS A 151 4.58 3.29 -11.39
C CYS A 151 5.16 4.52 -12.10
N GLU A 152 6.27 5.05 -11.64
CA GLU A 152 6.95 6.17 -12.29
C GLU A 152 7.55 5.78 -13.64
N GLN A 153 8.04 4.55 -13.73
CA GLN A 153 8.61 4.01 -14.96
C GLN A 153 7.54 3.68 -16.01
N TYR A 154 6.46 3.03 -15.60
CA TYR A 154 5.51 2.40 -16.53
C TYR A 154 4.15 3.09 -16.62
N ALA A 155 3.81 3.95 -15.68
CA ALA A 155 2.52 4.64 -15.62
C ALA A 155 2.67 6.17 -15.72
N SER A 156 3.26 6.67 -16.80
CA SER A 156 3.61 8.09 -16.98
C SER A 156 2.42 9.06 -16.91
N LYS A 157 1.19 8.58 -17.07
CA LYS A 157 -0.05 9.37 -16.95
C LYS A 157 -0.65 9.34 -15.54
N LEU A 158 -0.12 8.49 -14.68
CA LEU A 158 -0.51 8.41 -13.28
C LEU A 158 0.25 9.49 -12.49
N LYS A 159 -0.45 10.16 -11.59
CA LYS A 159 0.12 11.17 -10.69
C LYS A 159 -0.33 10.89 -9.28
N LEU A 160 0.51 11.20 -8.31
CA LEU A 160 0.19 11.15 -6.89
C LEU A 160 0.24 12.56 -6.32
N ASN A 161 -0.90 13.08 -5.91
CA ASN A 161 -1.01 14.30 -5.14
C ASN A 161 -0.88 13.95 -3.67
N LYS A 162 0.26 14.31 -3.07
CA LYS A 162 0.52 14.09 -1.63
C LYS A 162 -0.05 15.25 -0.82
N GLY A 163 -0.36 14.99 0.45
CA GLY A 163 -0.85 16.02 1.37
C GLY A 163 -2.29 16.43 1.10
N SER A 164 -3.07 15.58 0.44
CA SER A 164 -4.52 15.69 0.34
C SER A 164 -5.20 15.23 1.64
N SER A 165 -6.49 15.48 1.75
CA SER A 165 -7.36 14.85 2.74
C SER A 165 -8.49 14.08 2.05
N ASP A 166 -9.02 13.06 2.72
CA ASP A 166 -10.23 12.39 2.28
C ASP A 166 -11.49 13.07 2.83
N ASP A 167 -12.66 12.50 2.56
CA ASP A 167 -13.96 13.06 3.00
C ASP A 167 -14.15 13.09 4.53
N LEU A 168 -13.25 12.46 5.27
CA LEU A 168 -13.21 12.49 6.74
C LEU A 168 -12.04 13.36 7.25
N ASP A 169 -11.44 14.16 6.37
CA ASP A 169 -10.26 15.00 6.62
C ASP A 169 -9.03 14.22 7.14
N ARG A 170 -8.96 12.92 6.85
CA ARG A 170 -7.79 12.12 7.18
C ARG A 170 -6.64 12.46 6.21
N PRO A 171 -5.40 12.59 6.69
CA PRO A 171 -4.26 12.73 5.80
C PRO A 171 -4.26 11.64 4.74
N SER A 172 -4.20 12.01 3.49
CA SER A 172 -4.38 11.09 2.37
C SER A 172 -3.51 11.46 1.18
N ASN A 173 -3.45 10.54 0.23
CA ASN A 173 -2.87 10.77 -1.08
C ASN A 173 -3.95 10.54 -2.15
N GLU A 174 -4.04 11.45 -3.09
CA GLU A 174 -4.96 11.35 -4.22
C GLU A 174 -4.23 10.80 -5.44
N TRP A 175 -4.72 9.71 -5.99
CA TRP A 175 -4.25 9.19 -7.27
C TRP A 175 -5.06 9.78 -8.43
N VAL A 176 -4.34 10.33 -9.41
CA VAL A 176 -4.91 10.97 -10.59
C VAL A 176 -4.39 10.29 -11.84
N PHE A 177 -5.27 9.86 -12.73
CA PHE A 177 -4.93 9.29 -14.03
C PHE A 177 -5.53 10.14 -15.16
N GLU A 178 -4.72 10.56 -16.12
CA GLU A 178 -5.14 11.44 -17.23
C GLU A 178 -5.90 12.70 -16.76
N ASN A 179 -5.46 13.30 -15.66
CA ASN A 179 -6.05 14.47 -14.99
C ASN A 179 -7.46 14.23 -14.39
N LYS A 180 -7.83 12.98 -14.15
CA LYS A 180 -9.04 12.64 -13.39
C LYS A 180 -8.65 11.94 -12.11
N SER A 181 -9.24 12.34 -10.99
CA SER A 181 -9.12 11.59 -9.74
C SER A 181 -9.63 10.17 -9.92
N ILE A 182 -8.86 9.20 -9.50
CA ILE A 182 -9.23 7.78 -9.51
C ILE A 182 -9.37 7.21 -8.11
N GLY A 183 -9.02 7.98 -7.09
CA GLY A 183 -9.22 7.64 -5.70
C GLY A 183 -8.32 8.42 -4.77
N THR A 184 -8.85 8.68 -3.58
CA THR A 184 -8.14 9.28 -2.45
C THR A 184 -8.03 8.22 -1.36
N TYR A 185 -6.83 7.98 -0.88
CA TYR A 185 -6.53 6.91 0.06
C TYR A 185 -5.90 7.51 1.31
N ALA A 186 -6.57 7.33 2.44
CA ALA A 186 -6.05 7.77 3.73
C ALA A 186 -4.73 7.08 4.06
N GLN A 187 -3.83 7.82 4.68
CA GLN A 187 -2.64 7.27 5.28
C GLN A 187 -3.05 6.36 6.44
N LYS A 188 -2.15 5.44 6.83
CA LYS A 188 -2.39 4.58 7.98
C LYS A 188 -2.14 5.35 9.27
N ALA A 189 -3.12 5.40 10.14
CA ALA A 189 -2.94 5.95 11.46
C ALA A 189 -1.94 5.10 12.28
N ALA A 190 -1.04 5.76 12.98
CA ALA A 190 -0.10 5.08 13.87
C ALA A 190 -0.78 4.50 15.12
N VAL A 191 -1.81 5.20 15.61
CA VAL A 191 -2.62 4.78 16.76
C VAL A 191 -4.08 5.14 16.50
N VAL A 192 -4.99 4.26 16.92
CA VAL A 192 -6.45 4.49 16.80
C VAL A 192 -7.13 4.16 18.14
N TYR A 193 -7.94 5.07 18.64
CA TYR A 193 -8.79 4.86 19.81
C TYR A 193 -10.26 4.87 19.38
N THR A 194 -11.00 3.82 19.72
CA THR A 194 -12.43 3.66 19.41
C THR A 194 -13.32 3.57 20.63
N ALA A 195 -12.73 3.78 21.82
CA ALA A 195 -13.42 3.76 23.10
C ALA A 195 -13.03 5.01 23.92
N ASP A 196 -13.84 5.33 24.93
CA ASP A 196 -13.54 6.41 25.86
C ASP A 196 -12.26 6.10 26.67
N MET A 197 -11.20 6.84 26.40
CA MET A 197 -9.91 6.79 27.10
C MET A 197 -9.80 7.90 28.14
N ASN A 198 -10.79 8.74 28.36
CA ASN A 198 -10.80 9.82 29.34
C ASN A 198 -11.09 9.30 30.76
N THR A 199 -10.45 8.19 31.12
CA THR A 199 -10.49 7.54 32.42
C THR A 199 -9.08 7.43 32.98
N ASP A 200 -8.89 7.20 34.30
CA ASP A 200 -7.54 7.06 34.88
C ASP A 200 -6.70 5.95 34.22
N SER A 201 -7.30 4.84 33.86
CA SER A 201 -6.62 3.75 33.16
C SER A 201 -6.39 4.07 31.70
N GLY A 202 -7.36 4.68 31.02
CA GLY A 202 -7.27 5.08 29.63
C GLY A 202 -6.18 6.12 29.40
N LYS A 203 -6.10 7.15 30.20
CA LYS A 203 -5.02 8.15 30.15
C LYS A 203 -3.63 7.55 30.29
N LYS A 204 -3.47 6.54 31.15
CA LYS A 204 -2.19 5.80 31.26
C LYS A 204 -1.86 5.03 29.99
N THR A 205 -2.87 4.45 29.36
CA THR A 205 -2.72 3.74 28.07
C THR A 205 -2.28 4.71 26.99
N VAL A 206 -3.03 5.82 26.78
CA VAL A 206 -2.69 6.84 25.77
C VAL A 206 -1.28 7.39 25.99
N LYS A 207 -0.93 7.71 27.24
CA LYS A 207 0.43 8.16 27.59
C LYS A 207 1.51 7.14 27.24
N ASN A 208 1.25 5.85 27.43
CA ASN A 208 2.21 4.80 27.10
C ASN A 208 2.33 4.58 25.60
N ASP A 209 1.23 4.64 24.87
CA ASP A 209 1.19 4.45 23.42
C ASP A 209 1.90 5.60 22.69
N LEU A 210 1.72 6.83 23.18
CA LEU A 210 2.27 8.03 22.56
C LEU A 210 3.65 8.46 23.11
N LYS A 211 4.23 7.74 24.06
CA LYS A 211 5.49 8.13 24.74
C LYS A 211 6.71 8.31 23.82
N ASN A 212 6.70 7.69 22.66
CA ASN A 212 7.81 7.74 21.71
C ASN A 212 7.56 8.78 20.60
N TYR A 213 6.44 9.48 20.62
CA TYR A 213 6.09 10.49 19.63
C TYR A 213 6.19 11.88 20.24
N TYR A 214 6.55 12.83 19.40
CA TYR A 214 6.60 14.24 19.73
C TYR A 214 5.36 14.94 19.16
N TYR A 215 4.77 15.83 19.95
CA TYR A 215 3.71 16.68 19.44
C TYR A 215 4.34 17.73 18.52
N GLY A 216 3.97 17.73 17.25
CA GLY A 216 4.42 18.71 16.27
C GLY A 216 3.88 20.10 16.61
N ASN A 217 4.24 21.08 15.78
CA ASN A 217 3.69 22.42 15.94
C ASN A 217 2.25 22.38 15.45
N THR A 218 1.33 22.14 16.36
CA THR A 218 -0.07 21.77 16.17
C THR A 218 -0.95 22.90 15.64
N ASN A 219 -0.36 23.98 15.13
CA ASN A 219 -1.11 25.03 14.44
C ASN A 219 -1.85 24.52 13.18
N ASP A 220 -1.50 23.31 12.72
CA ASP A 220 -2.09 22.62 11.59
C ASP A 220 -2.71 21.26 11.97
N ALA A 221 -2.84 20.91 13.24
CA ALA A 221 -3.61 19.75 13.65
C ALA A 221 -5.08 20.03 13.34
N GLY A 222 -5.44 19.78 12.08
CA GLY A 222 -6.78 19.86 11.59
C GLY A 222 -7.62 18.77 12.23
N LEU A 223 -8.28 19.08 13.32
CA LEU A 223 -9.43 18.27 13.69
C LEU A 223 -10.48 18.52 12.62
N SER A 224 -10.77 17.46 11.87
CA SER A 224 -11.80 17.48 10.85
C SER A 224 -13.08 18.07 11.39
N SER A 225 -13.60 19.07 10.69
CA SER A 225 -14.88 19.70 11.02
C SER A 225 -16.11 19.01 10.42
N THR A 226 -15.93 17.91 9.67
CA THR A 226 -17.01 17.22 8.97
C THR A 226 -17.96 16.46 9.91
N GLY A 227 -17.67 16.41 11.19
CA GLY A 227 -18.51 15.73 12.16
C GLY A 227 -18.62 16.44 13.50
N ASN A 228 -19.07 17.70 13.57
CA ASN A 228 -19.37 18.40 14.82
C ASN A 228 -18.24 18.45 15.88
N VAL A 229 -17.00 18.30 15.48
CA VAL A 229 -15.87 18.47 16.36
C VAL A 229 -15.35 19.89 16.20
N SER A 230 -15.43 20.68 17.26
CA SER A 230 -14.81 22.01 17.30
C SER A 230 -13.32 21.86 17.06
N ALA A 231 -12.75 22.68 16.17
CA ALA A 231 -11.32 22.73 15.94
C ALA A 231 -10.58 22.90 17.28
N VAL A 232 -9.82 21.90 17.68
CA VAL A 232 -8.93 22.03 18.83
C VAL A 232 -7.65 22.70 18.33
N SER A 233 -7.42 23.92 18.76
CA SER A 233 -6.36 24.77 18.23
C SER A 233 -4.94 24.33 18.59
N SER A 234 -4.79 23.42 19.57
CA SER A 234 -3.52 22.79 19.90
C SER A 234 -3.74 21.59 20.81
N ILE A 235 -3.19 20.45 20.47
CA ILE A 235 -3.08 19.28 21.33
C ILE A 235 -1.60 19.04 21.56
N ASP A 236 -1.15 19.18 22.79
CA ASP A 236 0.26 19.07 23.14
C ASP A 236 0.54 18.00 24.19
N SER A 237 -0.49 17.26 24.60
CA SER A 237 -0.37 16.24 25.66
C SER A 237 -1.25 15.02 25.42
N SER A 238 -0.81 13.88 25.98
CA SER A 238 -1.59 12.64 25.96
C SER A 238 -2.92 12.74 26.71
N ASP A 239 -3.01 13.63 27.70
CA ASP A 239 -4.26 13.86 28.44
C ASP A 239 -5.30 14.57 27.60
N GLU A 240 -4.89 15.49 26.72
CA GLU A 240 -5.75 16.14 25.74
C GLU A 240 -6.21 15.17 24.66
N VAL A 241 -5.32 14.29 24.15
CA VAL A 241 -5.71 13.22 23.25
C VAL A 241 -6.75 12.31 23.90
N ALA A 242 -6.56 11.91 25.17
CA ALA A 242 -7.54 11.10 25.89
C ALA A 242 -8.88 11.84 26.05
N ALA A 243 -8.86 13.15 26.25
CA ALA A 243 -10.07 13.97 26.37
C ALA A 243 -10.87 14.09 25.06
N LEU A 244 -10.27 13.83 23.91
CA LEU A 244 -10.99 13.77 22.63
C LEU A 244 -11.79 12.49 22.47
N THR A 245 -11.41 11.42 23.17
CA THR A 245 -12.05 10.12 22.99
C THR A 245 -13.38 10.04 23.71
N GLU A 246 -14.35 9.41 23.09
CA GLU A 246 -15.65 9.06 23.69
C GLU A 246 -16.25 7.84 22.98
N ASN A 247 -17.29 7.25 23.57
CA ASN A 247 -17.97 6.14 22.93
C ASN A 247 -18.70 6.60 21.66
N GLY A 248 -18.44 5.91 20.57
CA GLY A 248 -18.97 6.26 19.23
C GLY A 248 -18.07 7.23 18.44
N ARG A 249 -16.92 7.59 18.98
CA ARG A 249 -15.90 8.37 18.29
C ARG A 249 -14.64 7.54 18.07
N SER A 250 -14.08 7.58 16.85
CA SER A 250 -12.73 7.11 16.53
C SER A 250 -11.78 8.30 16.57
N VAL A 251 -10.68 8.19 17.30
CA VAL A 251 -9.60 9.18 17.31
C VAL A 251 -8.38 8.53 16.69
N GLU A 252 -7.97 9.04 15.54
CA GLU A 252 -6.85 8.54 14.72
C GLU A 252 -5.65 9.48 14.83
N ILE A 253 -4.48 8.93 15.15
CA ILE A 253 -3.23 9.67 15.34
C ILE A 253 -2.30 9.35 14.17
N TYR A 254 -1.88 10.35 13.44
CA TYR A 254 -0.95 10.23 12.31
C TYR A 254 0.44 10.75 12.70
N VAL A 255 1.47 10.04 12.28
CA VAL A 255 2.85 10.29 12.70
C VAL A 255 3.78 10.24 11.51
N THR A 256 4.64 11.24 11.38
CA THR A 256 5.74 11.27 10.42
C THR A 256 7.04 11.55 11.17
N ASP A 257 8.06 10.74 10.98
CA ASP A 257 9.37 10.87 11.65
C ASP A 257 9.29 11.01 13.18
N ASN A 258 8.41 10.21 13.81
CA ASN A 258 8.09 10.25 15.23
C ASN A 258 7.42 11.57 15.71
N VAL A 259 6.97 12.41 14.80
CA VAL A 259 6.19 13.62 15.12
C VAL A 259 4.73 13.35 14.81
N ILE A 260 3.84 13.64 15.76
CA ILE A 260 2.39 13.64 15.53
C ILE A 260 2.09 14.82 14.61
N THR A 261 1.63 14.52 13.40
CA THR A 261 1.31 15.53 12.37
C THR A 261 -0.16 15.88 12.35
N ASP A 262 -1.02 14.87 12.57
CA ASP A 262 -2.46 15.04 12.50
C ASP A 262 -3.17 14.19 13.55
N ILE A 263 -4.29 14.70 14.06
CA ILE A 263 -5.21 13.99 14.94
C ILE A 263 -6.61 14.19 14.39
N VAL A 264 -7.25 13.11 13.96
CA VAL A 264 -8.57 13.13 13.35
C VAL A 264 -9.58 12.44 14.26
N ALA A 265 -10.66 13.15 14.62
CA ALA A 265 -11.73 12.59 15.41
C ALA A 265 -12.99 12.41 14.55
N ILE A 266 -13.47 11.19 14.45
CA ILE A 266 -14.58 10.80 13.58
C ILE A 266 -15.74 10.30 14.44
N ASP A 267 -16.84 11.02 14.42
CA ASP A 267 -18.07 10.61 15.13
C ASP A 267 -18.87 9.60 14.30
N SER A 268 -19.23 8.49 14.93
CA SER A 268 -20.03 7.44 14.32
C SER A 268 -21.37 7.28 15.07
N LYS A 269 -22.46 7.20 14.33
CA LYS A 269 -23.81 6.97 14.89
C LYS A 269 -24.46 5.80 14.19
N LEU A 270 -25.01 4.87 14.96
CA LEU A 270 -25.89 3.83 14.41
C LEU A 270 -27.28 4.42 14.18
N VAL A 271 -27.75 4.37 12.96
CA VAL A 271 -29.07 4.86 12.55
C VAL A 271 -29.83 3.78 11.79
N GLU A 272 -31.18 3.81 11.86
CA GLU A 272 -32.02 2.92 11.10
C GLU A 272 -32.37 3.55 9.75
N VAL A 273 -32.29 2.79 8.67
CA VAL A 273 -32.73 3.22 7.35
C VAL A 273 -34.26 3.12 7.27
N LYS A 274 -34.93 4.25 7.14
CA LYS A 274 -36.40 4.31 7.00
C LYS A 274 -36.88 4.11 5.57
N LYS A 275 -36.14 4.63 4.60
CA LYS A 275 -36.53 4.61 3.20
C LYS A 275 -35.27 4.67 2.32
N VAL A 276 -35.29 3.90 1.25
CA VAL A 276 -34.31 3.99 0.16
C VAL A 276 -35.06 4.42 -1.09
N ALA A 277 -34.63 5.50 -1.72
CA ALA A 277 -35.03 5.93 -3.05
C ALA A 277 -33.85 5.76 -4.02
N LYS A 278 -34.05 6.06 -5.29
CA LYS A 278 -33.01 5.83 -6.31
C LYS A 278 -31.67 6.51 -5.98
N ASP A 279 -31.72 7.73 -5.49
CA ASP A 279 -30.57 8.58 -5.24
C ASP A 279 -30.55 9.16 -3.81
N GLU A 280 -31.29 8.54 -2.89
CA GLU A 280 -31.49 9.08 -1.52
C GLU A 280 -31.75 7.96 -0.50
N VAL A 281 -31.09 8.04 0.65
CA VAL A 281 -31.38 7.21 1.82
C VAL A 281 -31.92 8.11 2.95
N THR A 282 -33.12 7.83 3.46
CA THR A 282 -33.69 8.53 4.63
C THR A 282 -33.39 7.73 5.89
N LEU A 283 -32.82 8.39 6.91
CA LEU A 283 -32.43 7.80 8.18
C LEU A 283 -33.38 8.19 9.33
N THR A 284 -33.42 7.40 10.42
CA THR A 284 -34.10 7.77 11.68
C THR A 284 -33.31 8.86 12.41
N GLY A 285 -34.00 9.89 12.89
CA GLY A 285 -33.43 10.89 13.81
C GLY A 285 -33.01 12.21 13.19
N GLY A 286 -33.28 12.45 11.93
CA GLY A 286 -33.05 13.76 11.31
C GLY A 286 -32.72 13.69 9.84
N ALA A 287 -32.80 14.81 9.18
CA ALA A 287 -32.72 14.99 7.74
C ALA A 287 -31.29 14.89 7.21
N ASN A 288 -30.59 13.80 7.46
CA ASN A 288 -29.35 13.55 6.74
C ASN A 288 -29.70 12.68 5.53
N LYS A 289 -29.73 13.31 4.39
CA LYS A 289 -29.75 12.65 3.09
C LYS A 289 -28.31 12.19 2.81
N ILE A 290 -28.16 10.91 2.54
CA ILE A 290 -26.95 10.43 1.86
C ILE A 290 -27.30 10.52 0.38
N GLU A 291 -26.70 11.46 -0.31
CA GLU A 291 -26.79 11.59 -1.75
C GLU A 291 -25.66 10.74 -2.34
N ASP A 292 -26.00 9.93 -3.34
CA ASP A 292 -25.02 9.14 -4.07
C ASP A 292 -24.44 10.03 -5.18
N ASP A 293 -23.27 10.58 -4.95
CA ASP A 293 -22.53 11.39 -5.92
C ASP A 293 -21.60 10.54 -6.81
N HIS A 294 -21.78 9.20 -6.84
CA HIS A 294 -20.93 8.28 -7.61
C HIS A 294 -21.72 7.34 -8.51
#